data_612ec7d71239243286d66dafbe7dc67e
#
_entry.id   612ec7d71239243286d66dafbe7dc67e
#
_cell.length_a   1.000
_cell.length_b   1.000
_cell.length_c   1.000
_cell.angle_alpha   90.00
_cell.angle_beta   90.00
_cell.angle_gamma   90.00
#
_symmetry.space_group_name_H-M   'P 1'
#
loop_
_entity.id
_entity.type
_entity.pdbx_description
1 polymer ?
#
loop_
_entity_poly.entity_id
_entity_poly.type
_entity_poly.pdbx_seq_one_letter_code
_entity_poly.pdbx_strand_id
1 'polypeptide(L)'
;MADATRGPRVLSIDGGGMLGVMTCVYLAELDRRLSGELRDRFDIIAGTSTGAILAAAIGMGKPIDDVRRLYLERGERIFDSGVVDSIKRAFTQGISKPEYDDANLGRELRGELSIEGRPVLFGELRPLVLITAYETIERRARIFKSDRADQRSLPVWELVKGSSSAPTYFAAHGMEIGGETRSLIDGGVFANNPAACALAEALRINAERGVQACEGPHEFVVASFGNGRHIEPISLAQAREWGAAEWVRPLIGVMMDGDQDTTSYICRSIVGDERFFRFETPIERGLARMDDASPRNVERLIEAAEVYIQQTEAQSALDRLAELLE
;
A
#
# COMPACT_ATOMS: atom_id res chain seq x y z
N MET A 1 -21.36 -11.73 -13.81
CA MET A 1 -21.15 -10.47 -14.57
C MET A 1 -21.48 -9.35 -13.61
N ALA A 2 -20.54 -8.44 -13.34
CA ALA A 2 -20.82 -7.29 -12.49
C ALA A 2 -22.01 -6.51 -13.09
N ASP A 3 -22.91 -6.04 -12.24
CA ASP A 3 -24.03 -5.19 -12.66
C ASP A 3 -23.43 -3.94 -13.32
N ALA A 4 -23.60 -3.82 -14.64
CA ALA A 4 -23.01 -2.75 -15.44
C ALA A 4 -23.54 -1.35 -15.07
N THR A 5 -24.59 -1.27 -14.26
CA THR A 5 -25.26 -0.02 -13.88
C THR A 5 -24.79 0.53 -12.54
N ARG A 6 -24.08 -0.27 -11.71
CA ARG A 6 -23.56 0.20 -10.42
C ARG A 6 -22.27 1.00 -10.56
N GLY A 7 -22.05 1.92 -9.63
CA GLY A 7 -20.80 2.67 -9.54
C GLY A 7 -19.60 1.78 -9.22
N PRO A 8 -18.39 2.13 -9.72
CA PRO A 8 -17.15 1.43 -9.38
C PRO A 8 -16.88 1.36 -7.89
N ARG A 9 -16.37 0.20 -7.45
CA ARG A 9 -15.96 -0.09 -6.08
C ARG A 9 -14.42 -0.16 -6.04
N VAL A 10 -13.81 0.66 -5.22
CA VAL A 10 -12.35 0.84 -5.13
C VAL A 10 -11.85 0.41 -3.76
N LEU A 11 -10.84 -0.44 -3.73
CA LEU A 11 -10.02 -0.74 -2.56
C LEU A 11 -8.66 -0.07 -2.71
N SER A 12 -8.28 0.75 -1.74
CA SER A 12 -6.97 1.40 -1.66
C SER A 12 -6.23 0.98 -0.40
N ILE A 13 -4.97 0.61 -0.54
CA ILE A 13 -4.14 0.08 0.53
C ILE A 13 -2.83 0.87 0.59
N ASP A 14 -2.60 1.51 1.74
CA ASP A 14 -1.47 2.40 1.95
C ASP A 14 -0.12 1.69 2.07
N GLY A 15 0.94 2.43 1.80
CA GLY A 15 2.33 2.06 2.11
C GLY A 15 2.66 2.26 3.59
N GLY A 16 3.66 1.51 4.11
CA GLY A 16 4.11 1.67 5.51
C GLY A 16 4.89 0.49 6.09
N GLY A 17 5.54 -0.33 5.28
CA GLY A 17 6.41 -1.42 5.75
C GLY A 17 5.70 -2.42 6.66
N MET A 18 6.27 -2.71 7.84
CA MET A 18 5.71 -3.66 8.81
C MET A 18 4.34 -3.27 9.36
N LEU A 19 3.99 -1.99 9.31
CA LEU A 19 2.66 -1.52 9.72
C LEU A 19 1.52 -2.12 8.86
N GLY A 20 1.82 -2.66 7.68
CA GLY A 20 0.86 -3.38 6.84
C GLY A 20 0.18 -4.57 7.51
N VAL A 21 0.76 -5.12 8.59
CA VAL A 21 0.09 -6.15 9.40
C VAL A 21 -1.23 -5.65 10.02
N MET A 22 -1.32 -4.37 10.36
CA MET A 22 -2.56 -3.75 10.86
C MET A 22 -3.64 -3.75 9.79
N THR A 23 -3.26 -3.43 8.55
CA THR A 23 -4.16 -3.48 7.40
C THR A 23 -4.69 -4.89 7.15
N CYS A 24 -3.88 -5.94 7.38
CA CYS A 24 -4.39 -7.32 7.31
C CYS A 24 -5.51 -7.59 8.33
N VAL A 25 -5.42 -7.02 9.54
CA VAL A 25 -6.48 -7.16 10.56
C VAL A 25 -7.78 -6.49 10.10
N TYR A 26 -7.70 -5.27 9.55
CA TYR A 26 -8.88 -4.57 9.05
C TYR A 26 -9.53 -5.29 7.86
N LEU A 27 -8.72 -5.73 6.91
CA LEU A 27 -9.20 -6.46 5.73
C LEU A 27 -9.79 -7.82 6.08
N ALA A 28 -9.21 -8.55 7.04
CA ALA A 28 -9.78 -9.81 7.52
C ALA A 28 -11.13 -9.58 8.21
N GLU A 29 -11.31 -8.46 8.91
CA GLU A 29 -12.57 -8.09 9.53
C GLU A 29 -13.65 -7.73 8.49
N LEU A 30 -13.26 -7.05 7.40
CA LEU A 30 -14.16 -6.82 6.27
C LEU A 30 -14.51 -8.12 5.54
N ASP A 31 -13.52 -8.97 5.25
CA ASP A 31 -13.70 -10.23 4.52
C ASP A 31 -14.70 -11.16 5.22
N ARG A 32 -14.69 -11.21 6.57
CA ARG A 32 -15.67 -11.97 7.37
C ARG A 32 -17.11 -11.50 7.25
N ARG A 33 -17.34 -10.27 6.78
CA ARG A 33 -18.68 -9.70 6.56
C ARG A 33 -19.20 -9.93 5.15
N LEU A 34 -18.33 -10.27 4.23
CA LEU A 34 -18.65 -10.42 2.82
C LEU A 34 -18.91 -11.88 2.46
N SER A 35 -19.80 -12.10 1.48
CA SER A 35 -19.96 -13.40 0.86
C SER A 35 -18.95 -13.57 -0.29
N GLY A 36 -18.28 -14.72 -0.40
CA GLY A 36 -17.32 -14.99 -1.48
C GLY A 36 -15.94 -14.35 -1.25
N GLU A 37 -15.17 -14.16 -2.31
CA GLU A 37 -13.80 -13.66 -2.22
C GLU A 37 -13.76 -12.12 -2.19
N LEU A 38 -12.89 -11.55 -1.34
CA LEU A 38 -12.72 -10.10 -1.22
C LEU A 38 -12.45 -9.41 -2.57
N ARG A 39 -11.63 -10.05 -3.45
CA ARG A 39 -11.33 -9.50 -4.77
C ARG A 39 -12.55 -9.34 -5.68
N ASP A 40 -13.59 -10.14 -5.50
CA ASP A 40 -14.79 -10.10 -6.33
C ASP A 40 -15.74 -8.96 -5.93
N ARG A 41 -15.48 -8.31 -4.79
CA ARG A 41 -16.28 -7.20 -4.26
C ARG A 41 -15.84 -5.82 -4.75
N PHE A 42 -14.64 -5.74 -5.32
CA PHE A 42 -14.07 -4.51 -5.85
C PHE A 42 -13.86 -4.59 -7.37
N ASP A 43 -13.90 -3.46 -8.04
CA ASP A 43 -13.57 -3.32 -9.47
C ASP A 43 -12.10 -2.95 -9.64
N ILE A 44 -11.53 -2.22 -8.67
CA ILE A 44 -10.15 -1.75 -8.65
C ILE A 44 -9.54 -1.98 -7.27
N ILE A 45 -8.34 -2.53 -7.25
CA ILE A 45 -7.52 -2.66 -6.03
C ILE A 45 -6.21 -1.91 -6.27
N ALA A 46 -5.91 -0.90 -5.46
CA ALA A 46 -4.68 -0.14 -5.56
C ALA A 46 -3.81 -0.31 -4.31
N GLY A 47 -2.51 -0.41 -4.51
CA GLY A 47 -1.57 -0.54 -3.40
C GLY A 47 -0.25 0.18 -3.64
N THR A 48 0.34 0.67 -2.56
CA THR A 48 1.67 1.29 -2.51
C THR A 48 2.55 0.50 -1.54
N SER A 49 3.79 0.17 -1.92
CA SER A 49 4.77 -0.47 -1.01
C SER A 49 4.19 -1.75 -0.37
N THR A 50 4.12 -1.84 0.95
CA THR A 50 3.46 -2.95 1.65
C THR A 50 2.00 -3.14 1.20
N GLY A 51 1.29 -2.06 0.87
CA GLY A 51 -0.05 -2.11 0.29
C GLY A 51 -0.06 -2.74 -1.11
N ALA A 52 1.01 -2.63 -1.89
CA ALA A 52 1.15 -3.31 -3.17
C ALA A 52 1.29 -4.84 -3.00
N ILE A 53 1.94 -5.29 -1.91
CA ILE A 53 1.99 -6.72 -1.56
C ILE A 53 0.57 -7.25 -1.32
N LEU A 54 -0.21 -6.53 -0.49
CA LEU A 54 -1.60 -6.87 -0.18
C LEU A 54 -2.48 -6.83 -1.42
N ALA A 55 -2.40 -5.77 -2.23
CA ALA A 55 -3.18 -5.62 -3.46
C ALA A 55 -2.89 -6.75 -4.45
N ALA A 56 -1.62 -7.11 -4.63
CA ALA A 56 -1.22 -8.22 -5.49
C ALA A 56 -1.75 -9.57 -4.97
N ALA A 57 -1.61 -9.83 -3.67
CA ALA A 57 -2.05 -11.08 -3.06
C ALA A 57 -3.59 -11.24 -3.13
N ILE A 58 -4.34 -10.18 -2.84
CA ILE A 58 -5.80 -10.16 -3.02
C ILE A 58 -6.14 -10.39 -4.50
N GLY A 59 -5.45 -9.71 -5.42
CA GLY A 59 -5.63 -9.89 -6.86
C GLY A 59 -5.33 -11.30 -7.38
N MET A 60 -4.47 -12.06 -6.67
CA MET A 60 -4.23 -13.48 -6.90
C MET A 60 -5.32 -14.39 -6.31
N GLY A 61 -6.20 -13.87 -5.45
CA GLY A 61 -7.19 -14.64 -4.68
C GLY A 61 -6.60 -15.33 -3.46
N LYS A 62 -5.51 -14.81 -2.91
CA LYS A 62 -4.96 -15.34 -1.66
C LYS A 62 -5.82 -14.89 -0.48
N PRO A 63 -6.08 -15.76 0.49
CA PRO A 63 -6.71 -15.40 1.75
C PRO A 63 -5.87 -14.35 2.51
N ILE A 64 -6.52 -13.38 3.13
CA ILE A 64 -5.83 -12.31 3.90
C ILE A 64 -4.95 -12.90 5.02
N ASP A 65 -5.37 -13.99 5.64
CA ASP A 65 -4.59 -14.67 6.69
C ASP A 65 -3.27 -15.25 6.16
N ASP A 66 -3.21 -15.66 4.90
CA ASP A 66 -1.96 -16.11 4.27
C ASP A 66 -0.99 -14.94 4.09
N VAL A 67 -1.50 -13.78 3.70
CA VAL A 67 -0.69 -12.56 3.59
C VAL A 67 -0.22 -12.08 4.96
N ARG A 68 -1.07 -12.16 5.99
CA ARG A 68 -0.69 -11.83 7.36
C ARG A 68 0.48 -12.69 7.85
N ARG A 69 0.51 -13.99 7.50
CA ARG A 69 1.64 -14.88 7.80
C ARG A 69 2.97 -14.42 7.20
N LEU A 70 2.97 -13.73 6.07
CA LEU A 70 4.19 -13.14 5.51
C LEU A 70 4.85 -12.15 6.49
N TYR A 71 4.06 -11.28 7.12
CA TYR A 71 4.58 -10.34 8.12
C TYR A 71 5.06 -11.04 9.38
N LEU A 72 4.31 -12.04 9.87
CA LEU A 72 4.61 -12.78 11.10
C LEU A 72 5.86 -13.66 10.97
N GLU A 73 6.02 -14.36 9.84
CA GLU A 73 7.02 -15.40 9.69
C GLU A 73 8.28 -14.93 8.94
N ARG A 74 8.13 -13.90 8.08
CA ARG A 74 9.19 -13.47 7.17
C ARG A 74 9.59 -12.01 7.31
N GLY A 75 8.87 -11.21 8.10
CA GLY A 75 9.19 -9.80 8.32
C GLY A 75 10.62 -9.60 8.80
N GLU A 76 11.08 -10.38 9.77
CA GLU A 76 12.46 -10.32 10.24
C GLU A 76 13.50 -10.60 9.14
N ARG A 77 13.20 -11.49 8.18
CA ARG A 77 14.13 -11.80 7.06
C ARG A 77 14.19 -10.67 6.04
N ILE A 78 13.08 -9.96 5.83
CA ILE A 78 12.99 -8.81 4.91
C ILE A 78 13.80 -7.64 5.47
N PHE A 79 13.65 -7.36 6.77
CA PHE A 79 14.30 -6.28 7.49
C PHE A 79 15.53 -6.75 8.31
N ASP A 80 16.14 -7.87 7.90
CA ASP A 80 17.38 -8.33 8.51
C ASP A 80 18.54 -7.48 8.00
N SER A 81 18.98 -6.56 8.85
CA SER A 81 20.17 -5.74 8.59
C SER A 81 21.49 -6.48 8.91
N GLY A 82 21.41 -7.73 9.42
CA GLY A 82 22.57 -8.42 9.99
C GLY A 82 23.19 -7.57 11.09
N VAL A 83 22.83 -7.76 12.34
CA VAL A 83 23.23 -6.92 13.50
C VAL A 83 24.74 -6.61 13.55
N VAL A 84 25.58 -7.51 13.03
CA VAL A 84 27.04 -7.33 12.96
C VAL A 84 27.44 -6.37 11.83
N ASP A 85 26.69 -6.35 10.73
CA ASP A 85 26.98 -5.50 9.58
C ASP A 85 26.49 -4.05 9.74
N SER A 86 25.40 -3.81 10.45
CA SER A 86 24.90 -2.45 10.71
C SER A 86 25.85 -1.66 11.61
N ILE A 87 26.45 -2.29 12.63
CA ILE A 87 27.45 -1.63 13.50
C ILE A 87 28.76 -1.36 12.70
N LYS A 88 29.20 -2.30 11.87
CA LYS A 88 30.37 -2.10 11.00
C LYS A 88 30.11 -1.05 9.91
N ARG A 89 28.92 -1.02 9.31
CA ARG A 89 28.52 -0.04 8.28
C ARG A 89 28.42 1.38 8.85
N ALA A 90 27.86 1.56 10.04
CA ALA A 90 27.81 2.86 10.72
C ALA A 90 29.20 3.43 10.99
N PHE A 91 30.18 2.57 11.30
CA PHE A 91 31.57 2.99 11.58
C PHE A 91 32.46 3.15 10.33
N THR A 92 32.19 2.41 9.24
CA THR A 92 33.13 2.33 8.10
C THR A 92 32.63 3.01 6.82
N GLN A 93 31.32 3.22 6.62
CA GLN A 93 30.75 3.68 5.34
C GLN A 93 29.86 4.91 5.44
N GLY A 94 29.60 5.44 6.65
CA GLY A 94 28.72 6.62 6.82
C GLY A 94 27.27 6.37 6.36
N ILE A 95 26.48 7.44 6.24
CA ILE A 95 25.05 7.43 5.85
C ILE A 95 24.88 7.26 4.32
N SER A 96 25.84 6.68 3.61
CA SER A 96 25.90 6.75 2.14
C SER A 96 25.38 5.50 1.40
N LYS A 97 24.82 4.49 2.12
CA LYS A 97 24.24 3.28 1.50
C LYS A 97 22.88 2.93 2.12
N PRO A 98 22.03 2.21 1.36
CA PRO A 98 20.78 1.68 1.89
C PRO A 98 20.97 0.83 3.15
N GLU A 99 20.00 0.85 4.05
CA GLU A 99 20.07 0.18 5.36
C GLU A 99 19.95 -1.34 5.23
N TYR A 100 19.12 -1.82 4.30
CA TYR A 100 18.80 -3.24 4.12
C TYR A 100 19.27 -3.79 2.77
N ASP A 101 19.55 -5.10 2.74
CA ASP A 101 19.81 -5.84 1.50
C ASP A 101 18.49 -6.11 0.76
N ASP A 102 18.34 -5.51 -0.41
CA ASP A 102 17.15 -5.66 -1.25
C ASP A 102 17.00 -7.07 -1.88
N ALA A 103 18.05 -7.90 -1.83
CA ALA A 103 18.00 -9.29 -2.29
C ALA A 103 17.08 -10.15 -1.43
N ASN A 104 17.01 -9.90 -0.12
CA ASN A 104 16.11 -10.59 0.79
C ASN A 104 14.65 -10.26 0.47
N LEU A 105 14.33 -8.97 0.35
CA LEU A 105 12.99 -8.52 -0.07
C LEU A 105 12.59 -9.17 -1.40
N GLY A 106 13.46 -9.12 -2.41
CA GLY A 106 13.18 -9.73 -3.72
C GLY A 106 12.94 -11.22 -3.67
N ARG A 107 13.68 -11.96 -2.83
CA ARG A 107 13.52 -13.41 -2.66
C ARG A 107 12.16 -13.77 -2.03
N GLU A 108 11.80 -13.07 -0.95
CA GLU A 108 10.54 -13.32 -0.25
C GLU A 108 9.33 -12.94 -1.13
N LEU A 109 9.39 -11.79 -1.83
CA LEU A 109 8.33 -11.39 -2.76
C LEU A 109 8.18 -12.35 -3.94
N ARG A 110 9.30 -12.82 -4.52
CA ARG A 110 9.25 -13.79 -5.61
C ARG A 110 8.64 -15.12 -5.19
N GLY A 111 8.95 -15.58 -3.96
CA GLY A 111 8.35 -16.78 -3.40
C GLY A 111 6.85 -16.62 -3.17
N GLU A 112 6.45 -15.50 -2.58
CA GLU A 112 5.07 -15.21 -2.21
C GLU A 112 4.17 -14.95 -3.43
N LEU A 113 4.67 -14.23 -4.43
CA LEU A 113 3.93 -13.84 -5.63
C LEU A 113 4.19 -14.79 -6.82
N SER A 114 4.20 -16.08 -6.50
CA SER A 114 4.34 -17.19 -7.45
C SER A 114 3.23 -18.23 -7.25
N ILE A 115 2.86 -18.91 -8.32
CA ILE A 115 1.96 -20.08 -8.33
C ILE A 115 2.73 -21.24 -8.93
N GLU A 116 2.81 -22.36 -8.19
CA GLU A 116 3.53 -23.57 -8.62
C GLU A 116 4.99 -23.29 -9.04
N GLY A 117 5.66 -22.36 -8.36
CA GLY A 117 7.04 -21.95 -8.62
C GLY A 117 7.22 -21.00 -9.82
N ARG A 118 6.15 -20.63 -10.51
CA ARG A 118 6.14 -19.65 -11.61
C ARG A 118 5.73 -18.27 -11.08
N PRO A 119 6.50 -17.21 -11.34
CA PRO A 119 6.07 -15.85 -11.03
C PRO A 119 4.74 -15.52 -11.72
N VAL A 120 3.81 -14.92 -10.97
CA VAL A 120 2.55 -14.43 -11.49
C VAL A 120 2.80 -13.20 -12.36
N LEU A 121 2.16 -13.11 -13.52
CA LEU A 121 2.21 -11.96 -14.39
C LEU A 121 1.11 -10.95 -14.04
N PHE A 122 1.39 -9.68 -14.25
CA PHE A 122 0.50 -8.60 -13.81
C PHE A 122 -0.90 -8.71 -14.43
N GLY A 123 -0.98 -9.10 -15.70
CA GLY A 123 -2.26 -9.33 -16.38
C GLY A 123 -3.06 -10.55 -15.92
N GLU A 124 -2.53 -11.36 -15.00
CA GLU A 124 -3.25 -12.50 -14.40
C GLU A 124 -4.04 -12.09 -13.15
N LEU A 125 -3.74 -10.92 -12.58
CA LEU A 125 -4.45 -10.42 -11.40
C LEU A 125 -5.89 -10.02 -11.72
N ARG A 126 -6.80 -10.24 -10.76
CA ARG A 126 -8.21 -9.84 -10.81
C ARG A 126 -8.61 -9.25 -9.45
N PRO A 127 -9.49 -8.22 -9.43
CA PRO A 127 -9.93 -7.39 -10.56
C PRO A 127 -8.77 -6.56 -11.16
N LEU A 128 -9.04 -5.35 -11.66
CA LEU A 128 -7.98 -4.43 -12.05
C LEU A 128 -7.12 -4.06 -10.84
N VAL A 129 -5.81 -4.34 -10.91
CA VAL A 129 -4.86 -3.98 -9.85
C VAL A 129 -3.96 -2.83 -10.30
N LEU A 130 -3.82 -1.83 -9.42
CA LEU A 130 -2.92 -0.70 -9.57
C LEU A 130 -1.77 -0.80 -8.57
N ILE A 131 -0.55 -0.62 -9.04
CA ILE A 131 0.66 -0.53 -8.21
C ILE A 131 1.37 0.77 -8.51
N THR A 132 1.69 1.55 -7.48
CA THR A 132 2.40 2.83 -7.60
C THR A 132 3.91 2.63 -7.42
N ALA A 133 4.73 3.31 -8.20
CA ALA A 133 6.17 3.43 -7.99
C ALA A 133 6.66 4.75 -8.58
N TYR A 134 7.80 5.28 -8.13
CA TYR A 134 8.40 6.45 -8.73
C TYR A 134 9.61 6.05 -9.58
N GLU A 135 9.62 6.49 -10.82
CA GLU A 135 10.69 6.20 -11.77
C GLU A 135 11.72 7.33 -11.76
N THR A 136 12.97 7.02 -11.41
CA THR A 136 13.99 8.02 -11.13
C THR A 136 14.71 8.57 -12.36
N ILE A 137 14.79 7.80 -13.47
CA ILE A 137 15.47 8.22 -14.72
C ILE A 137 14.62 9.29 -15.44
N GLU A 138 13.33 8.99 -15.65
CA GLU A 138 12.40 9.97 -16.26
C GLU A 138 11.83 10.95 -15.22
N ARG A 139 12.10 10.75 -13.93
CA ARG A 139 11.62 11.58 -12.81
C ARG A 139 10.11 11.77 -12.79
N ARG A 140 9.38 10.67 -12.83
CA ARG A 140 7.91 10.70 -12.88
C ARG A 140 7.25 9.61 -12.05
N ALA A 141 6.06 9.91 -11.58
CA ALA A 141 5.17 8.93 -10.96
C ALA A 141 4.75 7.88 -11.99
N ARG A 142 4.78 6.60 -11.58
CA ARG A 142 4.27 5.47 -12.35
C ARG A 142 3.12 4.84 -11.60
N ILE A 143 1.99 4.70 -12.29
CA ILE A 143 0.83 3.95 -11.83
C ILE A 143 0.70 2.79 -12.79
N PHE A 144 1.21 1.63 -12.40
CA PHE A 144 1.09 0.40 -13.17
C PHE A 144 -0.33 -0.13 -13.06
N LYS A 145 -0.84 -0.70 -14.17
CA LYS A 145 -2.23 -1.18 -14.27
C LYS A 145 -2.25 -2.56 -14.92
N SER A 146 -2.91 -3.52 -14.28
CA SER A 146 -2.89 -4.92 -14.71
C SER A 146 -3.64 -5.19 -16.02
N ASP A 147 -4.49 -4.27 -16.46
CA ASP A 147 -5.24 -4.36 -17.73
C ASP A 147 -4.49 -3.81 -18.94
N ARG A 148 -3.42 -3.04 -18.73
CA ARG A 148 -2.67 -2.41 -19.83
C ARG A 148 -1.86 -3.43 -20.61
N ALA A 149 -2.04 -3.43 -21.93
CA ALA A 149 -1.41 -4.39 -22.84
C ALA A 149 0.13 -4.41 -22.74
N ASP A 150 0.75 -3.23 -22.56
CA ASP A 150 2.20 -3.04 -22.40
C ASP A 150 2.75 -3.45 -21.02
N GLN A 151 1.87 -3.76 -20.05
CA GLN A 151 2.26 -4.08 -18.67
C GLN A 151 1.84 -5.49 -18.23
N ARG A 152 0.93 -6.13 -18.95
CA ARG A 152 0.36 -7.45 -18.58
C ARG A 152 1.39 -8.56 -18.42
N SER A 153 2.50 -8.50 -19.14
CA SER A 153 3.58 -9.51 -19.11
C SER A 153 4.62 -9.26 -18.02
N LEU A 154 4.51 -8.15 -17.27
CA LEU A 154 5.46 -7.84 -16.21
C LEU A 154 5.26 -8.78 -15.02
N PRO A 155 6.35 -9.31 -14.40
CA PRO A 155 6.25 -10.11 -13.19
C PRO A 155 5.76 -9.25 -12.01
N VAL A 156 4.71 -9.70 -11.32
CA VAL A 156 4.11 -8.96 -10.19
C VAL A 156 5.13 -8.68 -9.10
N TRP A 157 5.99 -9.66 -8.77
CA TRP A 157 6.98 -9.49 -7.70
C TRP A 157 7.99 -8.37 -7.98
N GLU A 158 8.33 -8.11 -9.26
CA GLU A 158 9.24 -7.00 -9.62
C GLU A 158 8.55 -5.65 -9.47
N LEU A 159 7.30 -5.53 -9.89
CA LEU A 159 6.50 -4.32 -9.69
C LEU A 159 6.33 -4.01 -8.20
N VAL A 160 5.99 -5.01 -7.40
CA VAL A 160 5.84 -4.88 -5.95
C VAL A 160 7.18 -4.53 -5.29
N LYS A 161 8.29 -5.16 -5.73
CA LYS A 161 9.63 -4.80 -5.25
C LYS A 161 9.98 -3.35 -5.56
N GLY A 162 9.72 -2.88 -6.79
CA GLY A 162 9.93 -1.48 -7.18
C GLY A 162 9.09 -0.52 -6.34
N SER A 163 7.81 -0.88 -6.11
CA SER A 163 6.89 -0.12 -5.25
C SER A 163 7.34 -0.07 -3.78
N SER A 164 8.10 -1.07 -3.31
CA SER A 164 8.56 -1.21 -1.92
C SER A 164 10.03 -0.80 -1.71
N SER A 165 10.70 -0.29 -2.75
CA SER A 165 12.10 0.16 -2.67
C SER A 165 12.21 1.55 -2.04
N ALA A 166 11.87 1.65 -0.74
CA ALA A 166 11.84 2.90 0.00
C ALA A 166 13.25 3.52 0.11
N PRO A 167 13.43 4.78 -0.34
CA PRO A 167 14.71 5.49 -0.22
C PRO A 167 15.22 5.46 1.22
N THR A 168 16.51 5.31 1.40
CA THR A 168 17.25 5.10 2.65
C THR A 168 17.19 3.68 3.19
N TYR A 169 16.08 2.97 3.04
CA TYR A 169 15.90 1.58 3.50
C TYR A 169 16.44 0.59 2.46
N PHE A 170 16.02 0.69 1.20
CA PHE A 170 16.40 -0.23 0.13
C PHE A 170 17.01 0.50 -1.06
N ALA A 171 17.82 -0.23 -1.85
CA ALA A 171 18.29 0.26 -3.14
C ALA A 171 17.12 0.41 -4.14
N ALA A 172 17.27 1.35 -5.10
CA ALA A 172 16.33 1.45 -6.22
C ALA A 172 16.31 0.13 -7.01
N HIS A 173 15.11 -0.33 -7.40
CA HIS A 173 14.95 -1.55 -8.18
C HIS A 173 15.07 -1.28 -9.68
N GLY A 174 16.02 -1.96 -10.33
CA GLY A 174 16.13 -1.97 -11.80
C GLY A 174 15.18 -3.00 -12.40
N MET A 175 14.32 -2.59 -13.32
CA MET A 175 13.35 -3.46 -13.99
C MET A 175 13.31 -3.19 -15.49
N GLU A 176 13.27 -4.24 -16.30
CA GLU A 176 13.11 -4.13 -17.76
C GLU A 176 11.64 -3.89 -18.14
N ILE A 177 11.36 -2.75 -18.75
CA ILE A 177 10.02 -2.39 -19.22
C ILE A 177 10.11 -1.85 -20.65
N GLY A 178 9.48 -2.53 -21.60
CA GLY A 178 9.49 -2.11 -23.00
C GLY A 178 10.88 -2.14 -23.66
N GLY A 179 11.79 -2.99 -23.16
CA GLY A 179 13.16 -3.11 -23.68
C GLY A 179 14.13 -2.06 -23.14
N GLU A 180 13.72 -1.31 -22.11
CA GLU A 180 14.56 -0.32 -21.44
C GLU A 180 14.60 -0.59 -19.92
N THR A 181 15.79 -0.46 -19.33
CA THR A 181 15.95 -0.55 -17.89
C THR A 181 15.35 0.68 -17.22
N ARG A 182 14.38 0.47 -16.34
CA ARG A 182 13.76 1.50 -15.50
C ARG A 182 14.30 1.40 -14.08
N SER A 183 14.46 2.53 -13.42
CA SER A 183 14.90 2.60 -12.03
C SER A 183 13.74 3.05 -11.15
N LEU A 184 13.21 2.12 -10.34
CA LEU A 184 12.02 2.32 -9.53
C LEU A 184 12.39 2.48 -8.05
N ILE A 185 11.73 3.43 -7.39
CA ILE A 185 11.70 3.59 -5.94
C ILE A 185 10.25 3.57 -5.45
N ASP A 186 10.08 3.48 -4.15
CA ASP A 186 8.78 3.37 -3.48
C ASP A 186 7.79 4.45 -3.94
N GLY A 187 6.56 4.01 -4.21
CA GLY A 187 5.46 4.89 -4.57
C GLY A 187 5.03 5.85 -3.46
N GLY A 188 5.38 5.54 -2.21
CA GLY A 188 5.08 6.37 -1.05
C GLY A 188 5.66 7.79 -1.10
N VAL A 189 6.64 8.03 -1.98
CA VAL A 189 7.19 9.38 -2.20
C VAL A 189 6.20 10.34 -2.87
N PHE A 190 5.08 9.85 -3.46
CA PHE A 190 4.09 10.71 -4.12
C PHE A 190 2.63 10.26 -3.90
N ALA A 191 2.38 8.99 -3.62
CA ALA A 191 1.06 8.40 -3.43
C ALA A 191 1.14 7.27 -2.40
N ASN A 192 1.44 7.62 -1.13
CA ASN A 192 1.43 6.65 -0.04
C ASN A 192 0.04 6.04 0.14
N ASN A 193 -1.00 6.87 0.04
CA ASN A 193 -2.39 6.45 -0.11
C ASN A 193 -2.77 6.51 -1.61
N PRO A 194 -2.88 5.37 -2.32
CA PRO A 194 -3.18 5.38 -3.75
C PRO A 194 -4.66 5.60 -4.10
N ALA A 195 -5.54 5.97 -3.15
CA ALA A 195 -6.97 6.09 -3.36
C ALA A 195 -7.33 7.11 -4.45
N ALA A 196 -6.65 8.26 -4.50
CA ALA A 196 -6.89 9.26 -5.55
C ALA A 196 -6.51 8.74 -6.95
N CYS A 197 -5.42 7.97 -7.05
CA CYS A 197 -5.01 7.32 -8.29
C CYS A 197 -6.05 6.30 -8.76
N ALA A 198 -6.55 5.49 -7.84
CA ALA A 198 -7.58 4.50 -8.12
C ALA A 198 -8.95 5.13 -8.46
N LEU A 199 -9.31 6.21 -7.78
CA LEU A 199 -10.53 6.97 -8.07
C LEU A 199 -10.47 7.62 -9.47
N ALA A 200 -9.31 8.19 -9.84
CA ALA A 200 -9.10 8.73 -11.20
C ALA A 200 -9.28 7.64 -12.27
N GLU A 201 -8.80 6.43 -11.99
CA GLU A 201 -8.99 5.29 -12.90
C GLU A 201 -10.46 4.83 -12.95
N ALA A 202 -11.16 4.81 -11.81
CA ALA A 202 -12.58 4.53 -11.74
C ALA A 202 -13.41 5.52 -12.58
N LEU A 203 -13.09 6.81 -12.48
CA LEU A 203 -13.72 7.87 -13.30
C LEU A 203 -13.48 7.63 -14.81
N ARG A 204 -12.26 7.27 -15.20
CA ARG A 204 -11.92 6.95 -16.59
C ARG A 204 -12.73 5.76 -17.09
N ILE A 205 -12.75 4.66 -16.33
CA ILE A 205 -13.50 3.45 -16.70
C ILE A 205 -14.99 3.76 -16.80
N ASN A 206 -15.56 4.52 -15.85
CA ASN A 206 -16.97 4.88 -15.90
C ASN A 206 -17.29 5.73 -17.13
N ALA A 207 -16.43 6.68 -17.49
CA ALA A 207 -16.60 7.49 -18.70
C ALA A 207 -16.55 6.64 -19.98
N GLU A 208 -15.71 5.60 -20.03
CA GLU A 208 -15.61 4.67 -21.16
C GLU A 208 -16.82 3.72 -21.31
N ARG A 209 -17.57 3.48 -20.22
CA ARG A 209 -18.82 2.69 -20.27
C ARG A 209 -19.93 3.36 -21.10
N GLY A 210 -19.86 4.65 -21.33
CA GLY A 210 -20.83 5.41 -22.13
C GLY A 210 -22.25 5.30 -21.54
N VAL A 211 -23.19 4.75 -22.30
CA VAL A 211 -24.60 4.59 -21.87
C VAL A 211 -24.81 3.58 -20.71
N GLN A 212 -23.78 2.79 -20.38
CA GLN A 212 -23.78 1.86 -19.25
C GLN A 212 -23.10 2.48 -18.01
N ALA A 213 -22.64 3.73 -18.09
CA ALA A 213 -22.07 4.42 -16.97
C ALA A 213 -23.13 4.68 -15.88
N CYS A 214 -22.73 4.66 -14.62
CA CYS A 214 -23.54 5.20 -13.54
C CYS A 214 -23.66 6.73 -13.65
N GLU A 215 -24.63 7.32 -12.95
CA GLU A 215 -24.95 8.76 -13.09
C GLU A 215 -23.77 9.67 -12.72
N GLY A 216 -22.94 9.23 -11.74
CA GLY A 216 -21.80 10.04 -11.35
C GLY A 216 -20.97 9.44 -10.21
N PRO A 217 -19.90 10.13 -9.82
CA PRO A 217 -18.98 9.62 -8.81
C PRO A 217 -19.59 9.47 -7.41
N HIS A 218 -20.73 10.08 -7.14
CA HIS A 218 -21.49 9.89 -5.90
C HIS A 218 -22.05 8.46 -5.73
N GLU A 219 -22.01 7.65 -6.78
CA GLU A 219 -22.35 6.22 -6.71
C GLU A 219 -21.11 5.33 -6.48
N PHE A 220 -19.89 5.88 -6.61
CA PHE A 220 -18.67 5.12 -6.38
C PHE A 220 -18.49 4.83 -4.89
N VAL A 221 -17.88 3.70 -4.59
CA VAL A 221 -17.46 3.36 -3.21
C VAL A 221 -15.95 3.33 -3.16
N VAL A 222 -15.36 4.06 -2.23
CA VAL A 222 -13.91 4.08 -2.00
C VAL A 222 -13.63 3.61 -0.57
N ALA A 223 -13.04 2.44 -0.43
CA ALA A 223 -12.55 1.88 0.81
C ALA A 223 -11.02 2.06 0.87
N SER A 224 -10.54 2.93 1.76
CA SER A 224 -9.13 3.26 1.94
C SER A 224 -8.64 2.73 3.28
N PHE A 225 -7.66 1.83 3.23
CA PHE A 225 -7.08 1.18 4.38
C PHE A 225 -5.66 1.67 4.62
N GLY A 226 -5.48 2.42 5.71
CA GLY A 226 -4.18 2.80 6.24
C GLY A 226 -3.59 1.72 7.13
N ASN A 227 -2.41 1.98 7.62
CA ASN A 227 -1.68 1.03 8.45
C ASN A 227 -1.19 1.65 9.78
N GLY A 228 -1.97 2.57 10.28
CA GLY A 228 -1.71 3.27 11.53
C GLY A 228 -0.99 4.61 11.33
N ARG A 229 -1.40 5.60 12.09
CA ARG A 229 -0.89 6.96 12.00
C ARG A 229 -0.26 7.39 13.31
N HIS A 230 1.01 7.74 13.27
CA HIS A 230 1.69 8.40 14.35
C HIS A 230 1.97 9.86 13.99
N ILE A 231 1.43 10.76 14.79
CA ILE A 231 1.69 12.19 14.62
C ILE A 231 2.72 12.62 15.67
N GLU A 232 3.92 12.93 15.25
CA GLU A 232 4.94 13.58 16.07
C GLU A 232 4.95 15.09 15.75
N PRO A 233 4.40 15.93 16.64
CA PRO A 233 4.34 17.36 16.36
C PRO A 233 5.74 17.98 16.23
N ILE A 234 5.96 18.72 15.15
CA ILE A 234 7.14 19.56 14.98
C ILE A 234 6.79 20.94 15.52
N SER A 235 7.38 21.32 16.64
CA SER A 235 7.09 22.62 17.26
C SER A 235 7.60 23.77 16.37
N LEU A 236 6.98 24.94 16.49
CA LEU A 236 7.42 26.14 15.78
C LEU A 236 8.90 26.47 16.06
N ALA A 237 9.36 26.26 17.30
CA ALA A 237 10.76 26.50 17.68
C ALA A 237 11.69 25.56 16.89
N GLN A 238 11.39 24.26 16.87
CA GLN A 238 12.15 23.28 16.10
C GLN A 238 12.17 23.62 14.60
N ALA A 239 11.00 23.90 14.01
CA ALA A 239 10.90 24.19 12.58
C ALA A 239 11.68 25.45 12.14
N ARG A 240 11.85 26.42 13.08
CA ARG A 240 12.65 27.63 12.82
C ARG A 240 14.15 27.43 12.93
N GLU A 241 14.59 26.47 13.73
CA GLU A 241 16.00 26.21 14.00
C GLU A 241 16.60 25.12 13.07
N TRP A 242 15.74 24.25 12.51
CA TRP A 242 16.17 23.14 11.68
C TRP A 242 16.74 23.59 10.34
N GLY A 243 17.94 23.07 10.04
CA GLY A 243 18.55 23.13 8.72
C GLY A 243 18.26 21.87 7.90
N ALA A 244 18.98 21.68 6.79
CA ALA A 244 18.78 20.55 5.89
C ALA A 244 18.98 19.19 6.58
N ALA A 245 19.96 19.10 7.47
CA ALA A 245 20.29 17.85 8.16
C ALA A 245 19.17 17.38 9.09
N GLU A 246 18.55 18.30 9.83
CA GLU A 246 17.46 18.00 10.75
C GLU A 246 16.17 17.67 10.01
N TRP A 247 15.90 18.33 8.87
CA TRP A 247 14.71 18.10 8.06
C TRP A 247 14.70 16.78 7.30
N VAL A 248 15.85 16.21 6.92
CA VAL A 248 15.94 15.03 6.03
C VAL A 248 15.06 13.86 6.52
N ARG A 249 15.11 13.53 7.81
CA ARG A 249 14.33 12.40 8.34
C ARG A 249 12.85 12.72 8.52
N PRO A 250 12.47 13.85 9.18
CA PRO A 250 11.05 14.17 9.34
C PRO A 250 10.33 14.48 8.03
N LEU A 251 11.05 14.94 7.00
CA LEU A 251 10.46 15.37 5.73
C LEU A 251 9.68 14.23 5.05
N ILE A 252 10.21 13.01 5.07
CA ILE A 252 9.54 11.84 4.48
C ILE A 252 8.18 11.61 5.19
N GLY A 253 8.18 11.63 6.53
CA GLY A 253 6.93 11.48 7.29
C GLY A 253 5.93 12.60 6.99
N VAL A 254 6.40 13.86 6.96
CA VAL A 254 5.55 15.02 6.62
C VAL A 254 4.95 14.91 5.22
N MET A 255 5.72 14.40 4.24
CA MET A 255 5.22 14.17 2.88
C MET A 255 4.16 13.07 2.84
N MET A 256 4.38 11.96 3.54
CA MET A 256 3.42 10.84 3.63
C MET A 256 2.12 11.27 4.32
N ASP A 257 2.22 12.01 5.43
CA ASP A 257 1.05 12.56 6.14
C ASP A 257 0.27 13.53 5.25
N GLY A 258 0.98 14.43 4.56
CA GLY A 258 0.38 15.40 3.63
C GLY A 258 -0.34 14.71 2.45
N ASP A 259 0.24 13.64 1.89
CA ASP A 259 -0.37 12.84 0.85
C ASP A 259 -1.66 12.15 1.35
N GLN A 260 -1.63 11.52 2.52
CA GLN A 260 -2.79 10.85 3.10
C GLN A 260 -3.96 11.82 3.35
N ASP A 261 -3.67 12.99 3.94
CA ASP A 261 -4.69 14.01 4.21
C ASP A 261 -5.28 14.57 2.92
N THR A 262 -4.42 14.92 1.95
CA THR A 262 -4.83 15.47 0.66
C THR A 262 -5.65 14.45 -0.14
N THR A 263 -5.19 13.20 -0.21
CA THR A 263 -5.90 12.12 -0.89
C THR A 263 -7.27 11.86 -0.27
N SER A 264 -7.35 11.80 1.06
CA SER A 264 -8.62 11.63 1.77
C SER A 264 -9.58 12.78 1.50
N TYR A 265 -9.08 14.02 1.51
CA TYR A 265 -9.86 15.21 1.17
C TYR A 265 -10.40 15.16 -0.27
N ILE A 266 -9.56 14.82 -1.26
CA ILE A 266 -9.93 14.72 -2.67
C ILE A 266 -11.00 13.63 -2.86
N CYS A 267 -10.76 12.43 -2.37
CA CYS A 267 -11.70 11.32 -2.54
C CYS A 267 -13.05 11.63 -1.90
N ARG A 268 -13.06 12.12 -0.66
CA ARG A 268 -14.28 12.50 0.06
C ARG A 268 -15.06 13.60 -0.65
N SER A 269 -14.36 14.59 -1.20
CA SER A 269 -14.99 15.68 -1.95
C SER A 269 -15.66 15.21 -3.25
N ILE A 270 -15.16 14.13 -3.86
CA ILE A 270 -15.67 13.61 -5.14
C ILE A 270 -16.81 12.62 -4.92
N VAL A 271 -16.66 11.64 -3.99
CA VAL A 271 -17.67 10.58 -3.82
C VAL A 271 -18.65 10.86 -2.69
N GLY A 272 -18.38 11.83 -1.82
CA GLY A 272 -19.16 12.16 -0.63
C GLY A 272 -18.76 11.33 0.60
N ASP A 273 -19.11 11.85 1.79
CA ASP A 273 -18.78 11.22 3.09
C ASP A 273 -19.39 9.82 3.23
N GLU A 274 -20.54 9.59 2.63
CA GLU A 274 -21.31 8.36 2.73
C GLU A 274 -20.72 7.20 1.89
N ARG A 275 -19.77 7.51 1.00
CA ARG A 275 -19.16 6.57 0.05
C ARG A 275 -17.66 6.47 0.16
N PHE A 276 -17.04 7.30 1.01
CA PHE A 276 -15.61 7.26 1.33
C PHE A 276 -15.39 6.70 2.72
N PHE A 277 -14.74 5.54 2.81
CA PHE A 277 -14.42 4.85 4.06
C PHE A 277 -12.91 4.87 4.27
N ARG A 278 -12.45 5.42 5.41
CA ARG A 278 -11.04 5.41 5.82
C ARG A 278 -10.90 4.63 7.11
N PHE A 279 -10.09 3.57 7.07
CA PHE A 279 -9.73 2.77 8.24
C PHE A 279 -8.27 3.00 8.58
N GLU A 280 -8.02 3.64 9.71
CA GLU A 280 -6.68 3.97 10.18
C GLU A 280 -6.73 4.27 11.67
N THR A 281 -5.86 3.62 12.45
CA THR A 281 -5.79 3.86 13.88
C THR A 281 -4.64 4.77 14.26
N PRO A 282 -4.80 5.68 15.22
CA PRO A 282 -3.68 6.32 15.87
C PRO A 282 -2.78 5.28 16.56
N ILE A 283 -1.47 5.39 16.38
CA ILE A 283 -0.49 4.50 17.01
C ILE A 283 0.50 5.30 17.88
N GLU A 284 0.98 4.67 18.95
CA GLU A 284 2.00 5.26 19.82
C GLU A 284 3.36 5.36 19.11
N ARG A 285 4.18 6.34 19.51
CA ARG A 285 5.53 6.56 18.96
C ARG A 285 6.39 5.28 18.87
N GLY A 286 6.31 4.43 19.89
CA GLY A 286 7.07 3.19 19.95
C GLY A 286 6.67 2.14 18.91
N LEU A 287 5.51 2.28 18.26
CA LEU A 287 4.99 1.39 17.22
C LEU A 287 5.17 1.94 15.80
N ALA A 288 5.57 3.20 15.65
CA ALA A 288 5.57 3.90 14.37
C ALA A 288 6.73 3.52 13.42
N ARG A 289 7.66 2.65 13.86
CA ARG A 289 8.79 2.24 13.01
C ARG A 289 8.33 1.23 11.96
N MET A 290 8.46 1.62 10.70
CA MET A 290 8.06 0.81 9.53
C MET A 290 8.98 -0.40 9.29
N ASP A 291 10.14 -0.44 9.93
CA ASP A 291 11.19 -1.47 9.78
C ASP A 291 11.35 -2.37 11.02
N ASP A 292 10.60 -2.14 12.09
CA ASP A 292 10.66 -2.97 13.29
C ASP A 292 9.82 -4.25 13.13
N ALA A 293 10.46 -5.29 12.62
CA ALA A 293 9.87 -6.61 12.40
C ALA A 293 9.97 -7.53 13.63
N SER A 294 10.40 -7.03 14.79
CA SER A 294 10.48 -7.86 15.99
C SER A 294 9.11 -8.46 16.35
N PRO A 295 9.05 -9.74 16.77
CA PRO A 295 7.78 -10.39 17.10
C PRO A 295 6.95 -9.59 18.10
N ARG A 296 7.61 -9.00 19.11
CA ARG A 296 6.95 -8.15 20.10
C ARG A 296 6.30 -6.91 19.48
N ASN A 297 6.96 -6.27 18.49
CA ASN A 297 6.39 -5.10 17.82
C ASN A 297 5.21 -5.50 16.95
N VAL A 298 5.34 -6.60 16.20
CA VAL A 298 4.27 -7.13 15.34
C VAL A 298 3.02 -7.51 16.15
N GLU A 299 3.19 -8.18 17.30
CA GLU A 299 2.08 -8.49 18.22
C GLU A 299 1.37 -7.23 18.70
N ARG A 300 2.11 -6.19 19.10
CA ARG A 300 1.53 -4.91 19.56
C ARG A 300 0.80 -4.16 18.43
N LEU A 301 1.30 -4.23 17.19
CA LEU A 301 0.61 -3.65 16.04
C LEU A 301 -0.72 -4.37 15.77
N ILE A 302 -0.74 -5.69 15.85
CA ILE A 302 -1.97 -6.48 15.72
C ILE A 302 -2.95 -6.12 16.83
N GLU A 303 -2.51 -6.10 18.09
CA GLU A 303 -3.34 -5.72 19.24
C GLU A 303 -3.95 -4.31 19.06
N ALA A 304 -3.15 -3.34 18.64
CA ALA A 304 -3.62 -1.99 18.38
C ALA A 304 -4.69 -1.95 17.28
N ALA A 305 -4.50 -2.73 16.21
CA ALA A 305 -5.47 -2.86 15.13
C ALA A 305 -6.77 -3.54 15.59
N GLU A 306 -6.66 -4.61 16.39
CA GLU A 306 -7.81 -5.32 16.95
C GLU A 306 -8.61 -4.43 17.90
N VAL A 307 -7.95 -3.66 18.77
CA VAL A 307 -8.61 -2.68 19.64
C VAL A 307 -9.35 -1.62 18.84
N TYR A 308 -8.73 -1.09 17.79
CA TYR A 308 -9.37 -0.10 16.92
C TYR A 308 -10.60 -0.66 16.23
N ILE A 309 -10.48 -1.85 15.63
CA ILE A 309 -11.55 -2.44 14.84
C ILE A 309 -12.77 -2.83 15.70
N GLN A 310 -12.61 -3.00 17.02
CA GLN A 310 -13.72 -3.24 17.96
C GLN A 310 -14.44 -1.97 18.40
N GLN A 311 -13.98 -0.79 18.03
CA GLN A 311 -14.68 0.47 18.34
C GLN A 311 -15.99 0.55 17.55
N THR A 312 -17.01 1.13 18.17
CA THR A 312 -18.37 1.22 17.59
C THR A 312 -18.37 1.91 16.23
N GLU A 313 -17.57 2.97 16.09
CA GLU A 313 -17.45 3.73 14.84
C GLU A 313 -16.83 2.89 13.71
N ALA A 314 -15.78 2.12 14.03
CA ALA A 314 -15.11 1.24 13.06
C ALA A 314 -16.02 0.09 12.65
N GLN A 315 -16.72 -0.53 13.60
CA GLN A 315 -17.70 -1.59 13.34
C GLN A 315 -18.84 -1.09 12.45
N SER A 316 -19.43 0.06 12.78
CA SER A 316 -20.53 0.66 11.99
C SER A 316 -20.06 1.02 10.57
N ALA A 317 -18.84 1.51 10.42
CA ALA A 317 -18.27 1.81 9.11
C ALA A 317 -18.03 0.54 8.26
N LEU A 318 -17.55 -0.56 8.90
CA LEU A 318 -17.38 -1.85 8.23
C LEU A 318 -18.72 -2.47 7.81
N ASP A 319 -19.73 -2.45 8.68
CA ASP A 319 -21.05 -2.98 8.38
C ASP A 319 -21.66 -2.24 7.18
N ARG A 320 -21.60 -0.91 7.18
CA ARG A 320 -22.07 -0.10 6.09
C ARG A 320 -21.29 -0.31 4.79
N LEU A 321 -19.94 -0.43 4.88
CA LEU A 321 -19.13 -0.74 3.72
C LEU A 321 -19.52 -2.11 3.15
N ALA A 322 -19.67 -3.13 4.00
CA ALA A 322 -20.09 -4.46 3.56
C ALA A 322 -21.46 -4.44 2.85
N GLU A 323 -22.45 -3.73 3.38
CA GLU A 323 -23.75 -3.54 2.73
C GLU A 323 -23.63 -2.93 1.31
N LEU A 324 -22.71 -1.97 1.13
CA LEU A 324 -22.48 -1.35 -0.17
C LEU A 324 -21.67 -2.25 -1.14
N LEU A 325 -20.98 -3.24 -0.62
CA LEU A 325 -20.19 -4.19 -1.42
C LEU A 325 -20.96 -5.46 -1.79
N GLU A 326 -22.01 -5.82 -1.10
CA GLU A 326 -22.93 -6.91 -1.46
C GLU A 326 -23.88 -6.48 -2.59
#